data_2361eea95228ee45a0c9575cc16fcaef
#
_entry.id   2361eea95228ee45a0c9575cc16fcaef
#
_cell.length_a   1.000
_cell.length_b   1.000
_cell.length_c   1.000
_cell.angle_alpha   90.00
_cell.angle_beta   90.00
_cell.angle_gamma   90.00
#
_symmetry.space_group_name_H-M   'P 1'
#
loop_
_entity.id
_entity.type
_entity.pdbx_description
1 polymer ?
#
loop_
_entity_poly.entity_id
_entity_poly.type
_entity_poly.pdbx_seq_one_letter_code
_entity_poly.pdbx_strand_id
1 'polypeptide(L)'
;VPARVLNYLSDFSAFRPTFCEIANSSTDGLTLDGNSFLPQLHGETGNPREFVYCWYNRDMEPGKTQVTARNQRYKLYKGGKFYDVPNDLQEKQPLVTDSLTPKQVAIKEELQDVLNHYEQFDRLSQVIDGRQ
;
A
#
# COMPACT_ATOMS: atom_id res chain seq x y z
N VAL A 1 19.50 19.63 -9.53
CA VAL A 1 19.48 18.71 -8.36
C VAL A 1 20.12 17.41 -8.80
N PRO A 2 21.14 16.86 -8.11
CA PRO A 2 21.73 15.59 -8.50
C PRO A 2 20.68 14.47 -8.41
N ALA A 3 20.77 13.51 -9.33
CA ALA A 3 19.91 12.33 -9.30
C ALA A 3 20.16 11.54 -8.00
N ARG A 4 19.11 11.11 -7.33
CA ARG A 4 19.18 10.29 -6.11
C ARG A 4 18.03 9.27 -6.08
N VAL A 5 18.26 8.18 -5.39
CA VAL A 5 17.24 7.18 -5.08
C VAL A 5 16.65 7.49 -3.72
N LEU A 6 15.33 7.55 -3.64
CA LEU A 6 14.60 7.74 -2.40
C LEU A 6 13.95 6.42 -2.01
N ASN A 7 14.21 5.97 -0.77
CA ASN A 7 13.68 4.70 -0.24
C ASN A 7 12.39 4.93 0.57
N TYR A 8 11.45 5.71 0.00
CA TYR A 8 10.13 5.92 0.59
C TYR A 8 9.06 5.13 -0.15
N LEU A 9 8.03 4.72 0.56
CA LEU A 9 6.84 4.15 -0.08
C LEU A 9 6.08 5.23 -0.84
N SER A 10 5.71 4.94 -2.07
CA SER A 10 4.87 5.82 -2.89
C SER A 10 3.99 4.98 -3.81
N ASP A 11 2.85 5.52 -4.17
CA ASP A 11 1.95 4.99 -5.19
C ASP A 11 1.28 6.14 -5.97
N PHE A 12 0.39 5.82 -6.89
CA PHE A 12 -0.28 6.82 -7.72
C PHE A 12 -1.15 7.80 -6.94
N SER A 13 -1.67 7.44 -5.77
CA SER A 13 -2.48 8.34 -4.94
C SER A 13 -1.69 9.54 -4.42
N ALA A 14 -0.36 9.42 -4.34
CA ALA A 14 0.54 10.48 -3.88
C ALA A 14 0.76 11.59 -4.93
N PHE A 15 0.52 11.35 -6.22
CA PHE A 15 0.76 12.36 -7.27
C PHE A 15 -0.15 13.58 -7.14
N ARG A 16 -1.44 13.37 -6.88
CA ARG A 16 -2.38 14.48 -6.77
C ARG A 16 -2.01 15.47 -5.68
N PRO A 17 -1.81 15.07 -4.40
CA PRO A 17 -1.38 16.01 -3.37
C PRO A 17 -0.03 16.64 -3.68
N THR A 18 0.90 15.94 -4.31
CA THR A 18 2.20 16.49 -4.71
C THR A 18 2.05 17.58 -5.76
N PHE A 19 1.24 17.38 -6.79
CA PHE A 19 1.01 18.39 -7.82
C PHE A 19 0.24 19.60 -7.27
N CYS A 20 -0.72 19.41 -6.38
CA CYS A 20 -1.40 20.51 -5.71
C CYS A 20 -0.40 21.36 -4.89
N GLU A 21 0.49 20.71 -4.15
CA GLU A 21 1.53 21.40 -3.36
C GLU A 21 2.51 22.16 -4.26
N ILE A 22 2.98 21.57 -5.37
CA ILE A 22 3.83 22.26 -6.36
C ILE A 22 3.14 23.48 -6.93
N ALA A 23 1.84 23.37 -7.24
CA ALA A 23 1.05 24.44 -7.83
C ALA A 23 0.54 25.46 -6.80
N ASN A 24 0.88 25.29 -5.51
CA ASN A 24 0.34 26.07 -4.40
C ASN A 24 -1.21 26.14 -4.41
N SER A 25 -1.83 25.01 -4.76
CA SER A 25 -3.28 24.86 -4.86
C SER A 25 -3.83 24.17 -3.61
N SER A 26 -4.97 24.66 -3.10
CA SER A 26 -5.62 24.04 -1.93
C SER A 26 -6.15 22.64 -2.25
N THR A 27 -6.05 21.78 -1.28
CA THR A 27 -6.70 20.46 -1.23
C THR A 27 -7.87 20.41 -0.24
N ASP A 28 -8.29 21.57 0.26
CA ASP A 28 -9.38 21.68 1.22
C ASP A 28 -10.68 21.05 0.67
N GLY A 29 -11.36 20.30 1.51
CA GLY A 29 -12.59 19.59 1.14
C GLY A 29 -12.39 18.35 0.26
N LEU A 30 -11.14 17.96 -0.03
CA LEU A 30 -10.81 16.72 -0.75
C LEU A 30 -10.41 15.63 0.24
N THR A 31 -10.97 14.43 0.03
CA THR A 31 -10.45 13.22 0.69
C THR A 31 -9.34 12.65 -0.19
N LEU A 32 -8.13 12.61 0.32
CA LEU A 32 -6.94 12.12 -0.38
C LEU A 32 -6.36 10.92 0.37
N ASP A 33 -6.16 9.82 -0.34
CA ASP A 33 -5.51 8.62 0.22
C ASP A 33 -3.98 8.72 0.21
N GLY A 34 -3.43 9.67 -0.53
CA GLY A 34 -2.00 9.85 -0.71
C GLY A 34 -1.44 11.02 0.08
N ASN A 35 -0.17 10.90 0.46
CA ASN A 35 0.63 11.99 1.00
C ASN A 35 1.52 12.57 -0.10
N SER A 36 1.71 13.90 -0.09
CA SER A 36 2.68 14.53 -0.98
C SER A 36 4.09 14.02 -0.68
N PHE A 37 4.86 13.72 -1.72
CA PHE A 37 6.28 13.40 -1.64
C PHE A 37 7.18 14.57 -2.05
N LEU A 38 6.63 15.77 -2.21
CA LEU A 38 7.42 16.96 -2.55
C LEU A 38 8.55 17.25 -1.54
N PRO A 39 8.33 17.16 -0.20
CA PRO A 39 9.40 17.33 0.76
C PRO A 39 10.57 16.36 0.54
N GLN A 40 10.27 15.08 0.25
CA GLN A 40 11.31 14.09 -0.02
C GLN A 40 12.11 14.42 -1.31
N LEU A 41 11.48 15.00 -2.32
CA LEU A 41 12.17 15.49 -3.52
C LEU A 41 13.14 16.63 -3.18
N HIS A 42 12.83 17.44 -2.19
CA HIS A 42 13.72 18.49 -1.66
C HIS A 42 14.78 17.97 -0.66
N GLY A 43 14.68 16.72 -0.23
CA GLY A 43 15.61 16.10 0.71
C GLY A 43 15.21 16.20 2.17
N GLU A 44 13.97 16.58 2.38
CA GLU A 44 13.34 16.64 3.69
C GLU A 44 12.61 15.33 3.99
N THR A 45 12.30 15.05 5.24
CA THR A 45 11.56 13.84 5.63
C THR A 45 10.09 13.95 5.25
N GLY A 46 9.48 15.11 5.46
CA GLY A 46 8.04 15.31 5.25
C GLY A 46 7.17 14.31 6.03
N ASN A 47 6.09 13.86 5.41
CA ASN A 47 5.18 12.85 5.94
C ASN A 47 5.17 11.60 5.05
N PRO A 48 6.18 10.72 5.12
CA PRO A 48 6.26 9.52 4.30
C PRO A 48 5.12 8.55 4.63
N ARG A 49 4.70 7.77 3.63
CA ARG A 49 3.72 6.71 3.84
C ARG A 49 4.30 5.59 4.69
N GLU A 50 3.48 5.07 5.57
CA GLU A 50 3.82 3.88 6.37
C GLU A 50 3.46 2.59 5.63
N PHE A 51 2.42 2.63 4.80
CA PHE A 51 1.95 1.48 4.02
C PHE A 51 1.46 1.89 2.62
N VAL A 52 1.37 0.91 1.74
CA VAL A 52 0.68 0.98 0.44
C VAL A 52 -0.36 -0.13 0.40
N TYR A 53 -1.60 0.25 0.07
CA TYR A 53 -2.67 -0.68 -0.27
C TYR A 53 -2.75 -0.84 -1.79
N CYS A 54 -2.94 -2.06 -2.27
CA CYS A 54 -3.09 -2.33 -3.69
C CYS A 54 -4.23 -3.32 -3.92
N TRP A 55 -5.19 -2.89 -4.71
CA TRP A 55 -6.20 -3.73 -5.30
C TRP A 55 -5.84 -3.94 -6.79
N TYR A 56 -5.81 -5.18 -7.25
CA TYR A 56 -5.45 -5.51 -8.60
C TYR A 56 -6.28 -6.67 -9.14
N ASN A 57 -6.92 -6.44 -10.27
CA ASN A 57 -7.55 -7.49 -11.08
C ASN A 57 -7.33 -7.13 -12.55
N ARG A 58 -6.43 -7.86 -13.21
CA ARG A 58 -5.98 -7.55 -14.56
C ARG A 58 -7.11 -7.56 -15.58
N ASP A 59 -7.94 -8.59 -15.53
CA ASP A 59 -8.88 -8.88 -16.59
C ASP A 59 -10.34 -8.69 -16.12
N MET A 60 -10.53 -8.13 -14.93
CA MET A 60 -11.83 -7.98 -14.25
C MET A 60 -12.60 -9.31 -14.12
N GLU A 61 -11.85 -10.42 -13.99
CA GLU A 61 -12.42 -11.75 -13.87
C GLU A 61 -12.74 -12.09 -12.41
N PRO A 62 -13.87 -12.77 -12.14
CA PRO A 62 -14.21 -13.26 -10.81
C PRO A 62 -13.11 -14.16 -10.23
N GLY A 63 -12.81 -13.98 -8.94
CA GLY A 63 -11.83 -14.80 -8.22
C GLY A 63 -10.35 -14.51 -8.55
N LYS A 64 -10.05 -13.60 -9.49
CA LYS A 64 -8.67 -13.21 -9.83
C LYS A 64 -8.20 -11.92 -9.16
N THR A 65 -9.02 -11.34 -8.30
CA THR A 65 -8.67 -10.14 -7.55
C THR A 65 -7.56 -10.44 -6.55
N GLN A 66 -6.50 -9.64 -6.59
CA GLN A 66 -5.44 -9.65 -5.59
C GLN A 66 -5.49 -8.35 -4.80
N VAL A 67 -5.62 -8.48 -3.49
CA VAL A 67 -5.62 -7.35 -2.57
C VAL A 67 -4.46 -7.51 -1.61
N THR A 68 -3.65 -6.48 -1.49
CA THR A 68 -2.46 -6.51 -0.66
C THR A 68 -2.28 -5.21 0.12
N ALA A 69 -1.69 -5.32 1.31
CA ALA A 69 -1.09 -4.20 2.03
C ALA A 69 0.40 -4.48 2.26
N ARG A 70 1.23 -3.46 2.13
CA ARG A 70 2.66 -3.60 2.39
C ARG A 70 3.23 -2.37 3.08
N ASN A 71 4.22 -2.59 3.93
CA ASN A 71 5.17 -1.56 4.33
C ASN A 71 6.48 -1.69 3.51
N GLN A 72 7.55 -1.03 3.92
CA GLN A 72 8.82 -1.10 3.21
C GLN A 72 9.42 -2.51 3.14
N ARG A 73 9.12 -3.37 4.11
CA ARG A 73 9.72 -4.70 4.21
C ARG A 73 8.74 -5.83 3.97
N TYR A 74 7.57 -5.78 4.59
CA TYR A 74 6.63 -6.87 4.59
C TYR A 74 5.42 -6.60 3.71
N LYS A 75 4.87 -7.68 3.13
CA LYS A 75 3.67 -7.63 2.30
C LYS A 75 2.69 -8.70 2.76
N LEU A 76 1.46 -8.30 3.00
CA LEU A 76 0.35 -9.15 3.38
C LEU A 76 -0.70 -9.17 2.27
N TYR A 77 -1.09 -10.35 1.85
CA TYR A 77 -2.23 -10.57 0.97
C TYR A 77 -3.51 -10.77 1.79
N LYS A 78 -4.65 -10.35 1.28
CA LYS A 78 -5.98 -10.57 1.87
C LYS A 78 -6.24 -12.06 2.20
N GLY A 79 -5.66 -12.98 1.42
CA GLY A 79 -5.69 -14.43 1.68
C GLY A 79 -4.76 -14.93 2.80
N GLY A 80 -4.11 -14.03 3.55
CA GLY A 80 -3.27 -14.36 4.71
C GLY A 80 -1.81 -14.67 4.40
N LYS A 81 -1.40 -14.77 3.13
CA LYS A 81 0.01 -14.96 2.76
C LYS A 81 0.82 -13.73 3.14
N PHE A 82 1.89 -13.92 3.90
CA PHE A 82 2.74 -12.87 4.44
C PHE A 82 4.19 -13.09 4.00
N TYR A 83 4.85 -12.06 3.48
CA TYR A 83 6.18 -12.17 2.86
C TYR A 83 7.15 -11.13 3.42
N ASP A 84 8.42 -11.53 3.57
CA ASP A 84 9.57 -10.64 3.80
C ASP A 84 10.17 -10.29 2.43
N VAL A 85 9.66 -9.23 1.79
CA VAL A 85 9.94 -8.89 0.39
C VAL A 85 11.41 -8.71 0.07
N PRO A 86 12.26 -8.04 0.89
CA PRO A 86 13.69 -7.96 0.61
C PRO A 86 14.41 -9.31 0.54
N ASN A 87 13.93 -10.31 1.28
CA ASN A 87 14.51 -11.65 1.30
C ASN A 87 13.86 -12.62 0.30
N ASP A 88 12.66 -12.28 -0.20
CA ASP A 88 11.91 -13.08 -1.17
C ASP A 88 11.20 -12.17 -2.19
N LEU A 89 11.99 -11.57 -3.09
CA LEU A 89 11.48 -10.65 -4.13
C LEU A 89 10.45 -11.28 -5.07
N GLN A 90 10.45 -12.59 -5.19
CA GLN A 90 9.53 -13.32 -6.07
C GLN A 90 8.32 -13.89 -5.33
N GLU A 91 8.22 -13.64 -4.02
CA GLU A 91 7.10 -14.07 -3.18
C GLU A 91 6.79 -15.58 -3.30
N LYS A 92 7.85 -16.40 -3.29
CA LYS A 92 7.74 -17.86 -3.40
C LYS A 92 7.60 -18.57 -2.07
N GLN A 93 8.07 -17.95 -0.98
CA GLN A 93 8.18 -18.55 0.35
C GLN A 93 7.47 -17.69 1.39
N PRO A 94 6.14 -17.85 1.54
CA PRO A 94 5.42 -17.12 2.57
C PRO A 94 5.93 -17.49 3.96
N LEU A 95 6.02 -16.51 4.84
CA LEU A 95 6.37 -16.73 6.25
C LEU A 95 5.33 -17.59 6.93
N VAL A 96 5.80 -18.61 7.66
CA VAL A 96 4.93 -19.54 8.40
C VAL A 96 4.40 -18.83 9.65
N THR A 97 3.08 -18.80 9.83
CA THR A 97 2.44 -18.05 10.92
C THR A 97 2.95 -18.45 12.30
N ASP A 98 3.14 -19.74 12.55
CA ASP A 98 3.56 -20.26 13.87
C ASP A 98 5.04 -19.98 14.19
N SER A 99 5.83 -19.51 13.21
CA SER A 99 7.25 -19.18 13.37
C SER A 99 7.55 -17.69 13.33
N LEU A 100 6.52 -16.84 13.32
CA LEU A 100 6.70 -15.40 13.31
C LEU A 100 7.29 -14.89 14.63
N THR A 101 8.23 -13.97 14.54
CA THR A 101 8.68 -13.21 15.71
C THR A 101 7.59 -12.28 16.21
N PRO A 102 7.59 -11.86 17.50
CA PRO A 102 6.62 -10.90 18.01
C PRO A 102 6.50 -9.60 17.17
N LYS A 103 7.64 -9.12 16.64
CA LYS A 103 7.67 -7.95 15.76
C LYS A 103 6.95 -8.23 14.42
N GLN A 104 7.13 -9.40 13.84
CA GLN A 104 6.45 -9.79 12.60
C GLN A 104 4.95 -9.97 12.81
N VAL A 105 4.53 -10.49 13.96
CA VAL A 105 3.12 -10.60 14.33
C VAL A 105 2.49 -9.20 14.38
N ALA A 106 3.08 -8.26 15.12
CA ALA A 106 2.58 -6.89 15.21
C ALA A 106 2.45 -6.23 13.83
N ILE A 107 3.49 -6.34 12.98
CA ILE A 107 3.44 -5.79 11.62
C ILE A 107 2.35 -6.46 10.76
N LYS A 108 2.16 -7.77 10.90
CA LYS A 108 1.09 -8.49 10.19
C LYS A 108 -0.29 -7.99 10.61
N GLU A 109 -0.49 -7.73 11.90
CA GLU A 109 -1.72 -7.15 12.43
C GLU A 109 -1.96 -5.73 11.91
N GLU A 110 -0.95 -4.86 11.91
CA GLU A 110 -1.02 -3.51 11.33
C GLU A 110 -1.44 -3.56 9.85
N LEU A 111 -0.81 -4.44 9.05
CA LEU A 111 -1.17 -4.59 7.64
C LEU A 111 -2.56 -5.22 7.44
N GLN A 112 -3.00 -6.08 8.37
CA GLN A 112 -4.36 -6.62 8.34
C GLN A 112 -5.39 -5.53 8.61
N ASP A 113 -5.11 -4.60 9.53
CA ASP A 113 -5.99 -3.46 9.80
C ASP A 113 -6.10 -2.54 8.58
N VAL A 114 -5.00 -2.34 7.83
CA VAL A 114 -5.04 -1.63 6.55
C VAL A 114 -5.96 -2.35 5.55
N LEU A 115 -5.84 -3.67 5.40
CA LEU A 115 -6.71 -4.44 4.52
C LEU A 115 -8.18 -4.32 4.92
N ASN A 116 -8.49 -4.43 6.21
CA ASN A 116 -9.83 -4.32 6.76
C ASN A 116 -10.42 -2.91 6.54
N HIS A 117 -9.59 -1.86 6.71
CA HIS A 117 -10.01 -0.48 6.48
C HIS A 117 -10.47 -0.26 5.05
N TYR A 118 -9.69 -0.74 4.07
CA TYR A 118 -10.02 -0.55 2.65
C TYR A 118 -11.07 -1.52 2.13
N GLU A 119 -11.32 -2.64 2.79
CA GLU A 119 -12.34 -3.61 2.38
C GLU A 119 -13.75 -2.99 2.30
N GLN A 120 -14.07 -2.06 3.19
CA GLN A 120 -15.36 -1.36 3.18
C GLN A 120 -15.59 -0.54 1.90
N PHE A 121 -14.52 -0.17 1.17
CA PHE A 121 -14.59 0.57 -0.09
C PHE A 121 -14.49 -0.33 -1.33
N ASP A 122 -14.30 -1.64 -1.15
CA ASP A 122 -14.09 -2.62 -2.22
C ASP A 122 -15.39 -3.01 -2.92
N ARG A 123 -16.08 -2.01 -3.49
CA ARG A 123 -17.31 -2.21 -4.28
C ARG A 123 -17.02 -2.94 -5.59
N LEU A 124 -15.83 -2.79 -6.17
CA LEU A 124 -15.48 -3.42 -7.44
C LEU A 124 -15.36 -4.94 -7.31
N SER A 125 -14.69 -5.44 -6.27
CA SER A 125 -14.64 -6.88 -6.01
C SER A 125 -16.05 -7.46 -5.79
N GLN A 126 -16.92 -6.73 -5.08
CA GLN A 126 -18.31 -7.17 -4.86
C GLN A 126 -19.08 -7.32 -6.17
N VAL A 127 -18.93 -6.36 -7.10
CA VAL A 127 -19.57 -6.40 -8.42
C VAL A 127 -18.99 -7.51 -9.29
N ILE A 128 -17.66 -7.65 -9.34
CA ILE A 128 -16.98 -8.64 -10.18
C ILE A 128 -17.26 -10.06 -9.69
N ASP A 129 -17.24 -10.28 -8.39
CA ASP A 129 -17.50 -11.60 -7.79
C ASP A 129 -19.00 -11.94 -7.69
N GLY A 130 -19.89 -11.06 -8.19
CA GLY A 130 -21.34 -11.27 -8.16
C GLY A 130 -21.94 -11.26 -6.75
N ARG A 131 -21.28 -10.66 -5.78
CA ARG A 131 -21.81 -10.45 -4.43
C ARG A 131 -22.64 -9.18 -4.43
N GLN A 132 -23.94 -9.33 -4.63
CA GLN A 132 -24.95 -8.29 -4.39
C GLN A 132 -25.52 -8.41 -2.98
#